data_3c9a890c29a67adecd6852bc0b16d6ad
#
_entry.id   3c9a890c29a67adecd6852bc0b16d6ad
#
_cell.length_a   1.000
_cell.length_b   1.000
_cell.length_c   1.000
_cell.angle_alpha   90.00
_cell.angle_beta   90.00
_cell.angle_gamma   90.00
#
_symmetry.space_group_name_H-M   'P 1'
#
loop_
_entity.id
_entity.type
_entity.pdbx_description
1 polymer ?
#
loop_
_entity_poly.entity_id
_entity_poly.type
_entity_poly.pdbx_seq_one_letter_code
_entity_poly.pdbx_strand_id
1 'polypeptide(L)'
;MAEGRLKGIVCTATLDLGIDWGDVDLVVNVGAPKGASRIMQRIGRANHRMDEPSKAFLVPGNRFEMLECQAALDAVEEAAQDTPDARQGALDVLAQHVLGMACADAFDPVDLYAETISS
;
A
#
# COMPACT_ATOMS: atom_id res chain seq x y z
N MET A 1 2.11 -20.91 4.17
CA MET A 1 2.04 -20.59 2.75
C MET A 1 3.36 -20.79 2.07
N ALA A 2 4.46 -20.26 2.54
CA ALA A 2 5.79 -20.43 1.93
C ALA A 2 6.20 -21.90 1.60
N GLU A 3 5.67 -22.89 2.31
CA GLU A 3 5.93 -24.31 2.03
C GLU A 3 4.96 -24.94 1.01
N GLY A 4 4.09 -24.16 0.36
CA GLY A 4 3.16 -24.64 -0.68
C GLY A 4 2.06 -25.60 -0.21
N ARG A 5 1.92 -25.82 1.10
CA ARG A 5 0.94 -26.78 1.65
C ARG A 5 -0.51 -26.27 1.68
N LEU A 6 -0.71 -24.95 1.66
CA LEU A 6 -2.02 -24.32 1.66
C LEU A 6 -2.40 -23.93 0.24
N LYS A 7 -3.53 -24.40 -0.24
CA LYS A 7 -4.09 -24.03 -1.56
C LYS A 7 -4.97 -22.78 -1.52
N GLY A 8 -5.36 -22.35 -0.36
CA GLY A 8 -6.16 -21.15 -0.15
C GLY A 8 -6.22 -20.78 1.31
N ILE A 9 -6.44 -19.50 1.57
CA ILE A 9 -6.63 -18.94 2.91
C ILE A 9 -7.82 -17.99 2.89
N VAL A 10 -8.62 -18.01 3.93
CA VAL A 10 -9.68 -17.05 4.16
C VAL A 10 -9.29 -16.20 5.37
N CYS A 11 -9.33 -14.90 5.21
CA CYS A 11 -8.89 -13.98 6.24
C CYS A 11 -9.71 -12.69 6.25
N THR A 12 -9.60 -11.94 7.30
CA THR A 12 -10.10 -10.58 7.38
C THR A 12 -9.02 -9.58 6.98
N ALA A 13 -9.35 -8.29 6.97
CA ALA A 13 -8.42 -7.19 6.63
C ALA A 13 -7.13 -7.14 7.49
N THR A 14 -7.03 -7.91 8.57
CA THR A 14 -5.82 -8.01 9.39
C THR A 14 -4.60 -8.56 8.62
N LEU A 15 -4.83 -9.28 7.54
CA LEU A 15 -3.76 -9.78 6.68
C LEU A 15 -3.36 -8.81 5.56
N ASP A 16 -3.97 -7.63 5.47
CA ASP A 16 -3.61 -6.62 4.48
C ASP A 16 -2.23 -5.98 4.77
N LEU A 17 -1.74 -6.11 6.00
CA LEU A 17 -0.56 -5.40 6.49
C LEU A 17 0.70 -6.28 6.51
N GLY A 18 1.68 -5.90 5.69
CA GLY A 18 3.12 -6.11 5.94
C GLY A 18 3.66 -7.54 5.90
N ILE A 19 2.86 -8.57 5.62
CA ILE A 19 3.35 -9.94 5.56
C ILE A 19 3.57 -10.34 4.10
N ASP A 20 4.75 -10.82 3.80
CA ASP A 20 5.03 -11.49 2.52
C ASP A 20 4.42 -12.89 2.55
N TRP A 21 3.38 -13.08 1.75
CA TRP A 21 2.65 -14.34 1.66
C TRP A 21 3.27 -15.32 0.66
N GLY A 22 4.36 -14.92 0.00
CA GLY A 22 4.95 -15.69 -1.09
C GLY A 22 4.04 -15.72 -2.34
N ASP A 23 4.05 -16.81 -3.05
CA ASP A 23 3.30 -16.97 -4.30
C ASP A 23 1.79 -17.09 -4.05
N VAL A 24 1.07 -15.98 -4.18
CA VAL A 24 -0.40 -15.93 -4.23
C VAL A 24 -0.81 -15.67 -5.67
N ASP A 25 -1.49 -16.62 -6.31
CA ASP A 25 -1.90 -16.52 -7.71
C ASP A 25 -3.11 -15.62 -7.91
N LEU A 26 -4.01 -15.55 -6.93
CA LEU A 26 -5.28 -14.87 -7.02
C LEU A 26 -5.75 -14.34 -5.66
N VAL A 27 -6.20 -13.11 -5.65
CA VAL A 27 -6.90 -12.51 -4.52
C VAL A 27 -8.40 -12.42 -4.81
N VAL A 28 -9.25 -12.89 -3.90
CA VAL A 28 -10.69 -12.73 -3.97
C VAL A 28 -11.14 -11.84 -2.81
N ASN A 29 -11.61 -10.64 -3.13
CA ASN A 29 -12.14 -9.70 -2.15
C ASN A 29 -13.66 -9.81 -2.08
N VAL A 30 -14.18 -10.31 -0.96
CA VAL A 30 -15.62 -10.41 -0.71
C VAL A 30 -16.09 -9.13 -0.02
N GLY A 31 -17.08 -8.46 -0.59
CA GLY A 31 -17.55 -7.13 -0.22
C GLY A 31 -16.83 -6.02 -0.98
N ALA A 32 -17.33 -4.78 -0.85
CA ALA A 32 -16.68 -3.64 -1.45
C ALA A 32 -15.42 -3.22 -0.68
N PRO A 33 -14.34 -2.89 -1.37
CA PRO A 33 -13.14 -2.33 -0.73
C PRO A 33 -13.43 -0.88 -0.29
N LYS A 34 -12.90 -0.52 0.85
CA LYS A 34 -12.98 0.88 1.32
C LYS A 34 -11.84 1.70 0.72
N GLY A 35 -11.99 2.06 -0.57
CA GLY A 35 -11.06 2.90 -1.32
C GLY A 35 -10.13 2.13 -2.28
N ALA A 36 -9.65 2.84 -3.31
CA ALA A 36 -8.79 2.31 -4.37
C ALA A 36 -7.43 1.86 -3.83
N SER A 37 -6.84 2.61 -2.91
CA SER A 37 -5.55 2.26 -2.29
C SER A 37 -5.59 0.90 -1.60
N ARG A 38 -6.71 0.53 -0.96
CA ARG A 38 -6.85 -0.78 -0.34
C ARG A 38 -6.97 -1.93 -1.33
N ILE A 39 -7.64 -1.69 -2.47
CA ILE A 39 -7.63 -2.67 -3.56
C ILE A 39 -6.20 -2.92 -4.01
N MET A 40 -5.46 -1.85 -4.32
CA MET A 40 -4.09 -1.95 -4.79
C MET A 40 -3.17 -2.66 -3.78
N GLN A 41 -3.32 -2.37 -2.49
CA GLN A 41 -2.59 -3.07 -1.44
C GLN A 41 -2.89 -4.58 -1.40
N ARG A 42 -4.15 -4.97 -1.62
CA ARG A 42 -4.57 -6.39 -1.64
C ARG A 42 -4.14 -7.08 -2.93
N ILE A 43 -4.36 -6.44 -4.08
CA ILE A 43 -3.96 -6.98 -5.38
C ILE A 43 -2.44 -7.11 -5.45
N GLY A 44 -1.70 -6.15 -4.92
CA GLY A 44 -0.24 -6.18 -4.83
C GLY A 44 0.33 -7.31 -3.96
N ARG A 45 -0.52 -8.11 -3.32
CA ARG A 45 -0.12 -9.36 -2.65
C ARG A 45 -0.22 -10.58 -3.57
N ALA A 46 -0.89 -10.44 -4.71
CA ALA A 46 -0.95 -11.49 -5.72
C ALA A 46 0.23 -11.34 -6.67
N ASN A 47 0.84 -12.46 -6.98
CA ASN A 47 1.84 -12.60 -8.05
C ASN A 47 3.01 -11.59 -7.97
N HIS A 48 3.87 -11.74 -6.99
CA HIS A 48 5.11 -10.95 -6.84
C HIS A 48 6.15 -11.19 -7.95
N ARG A 49 5.78 -11.92 -9.01
CA ARG A 49 6.65 -12.13 -10.18
C ARG A 49 6.60 -10.90 -11.07
N MET A 50 7.76 -10.43 -11.52
CA MET A 50 7.88 -9.22 -12.35
C MET A 50 7.25 -9.35 -13.74
N ASP A 51 6.92 -10.56 -14.15
CA ASP A 51 6.55 -10.96 -15.53
C ASP A 51 5.06 -11.27 -15.70
N GLU A 52 4.28 -11.34 -14.63
CA GLU A 52 2.85 -11.60 -14.73
C GLU A 52 2.01 -10.56 -13.97
N PRO A 53 0.87 -10.13 -14.53
CA PRO A 53 0.00 -9.18 -13.85
C PRO A 53 -0.69 -9.84 -12.65
N SER A 54 -0.80 -9.10 -11.56
CA SER A 54 -1.58 -9.51 -10.40
C SER A 54 -3.07 -9.63 -10.75
N LYS A 55 -3.73 -10.68 -10.27
CA LYS A 55 -5.14 -10.97 -10.54
C LYS A 55 -5.97 -10.87 -9.27
N ALA A 56 -7.10 -10.19 -9.37
CA ALA A 56 -8.06 -10.13 -8.27
C ALA A 56 -9.49 -10.18 -8.77
N PHE A 57 -10.38 -10.73 -7.95
CA PHE A 57 -11.82 -10.66 -8.13
C PHE A 57 -12.45 -9.85 -7.00
N LEU A 58 -13.35 -8.95 -7.35
CA LEU A 58 -14.23 -8.25 -6.42
C LEU A 58 -15.59 -8.94 -6.46
N VAL A 59 -16.07 -9.37 -5.31
CA VAL A 59 -17.36 -10.09 -5.17
C VAL A 59 -18.28 -9.24 -4.31
N PRO A 60 -19.10 -8.34 -4.90
CA PRO A 60 -20.03 -7.52 -4.13
C PRO A 60 -21.13 -8.37 -3.52
N GLY A 61 -21.50 -8.12 -2.27
CA GLY A 61 -22.57 -8.80 -1.55
C GLY A 61 -23.97 -8.21 -1.81
N ASN A 62 -24.04 -7.01 -2.36
CA ASN A 62 -25.30 -6.32 -2.66
C ASN A 62 -25.11 -5.28 -3.79
N ARG A 63 -26.23 -4.70 -4.26
CA ARG A 63 -26.22 -3.72 -5.37
C ARG A 63 -25.44 -2.43 -5.10
N PHE A 64 -25.35 -2.01 -3.84
CA PHE A 64 -24.58 -0.81 -3.48
C PHE A 64 -23.08 -1.09 -3.51
N GLU A 65 -22.67 -2.23 -2.99
CA GLU A 65 -21.29 -2.68 -3.09
C GLU A 65 -20.83 -2.90 -4.54
N MET A 66 -21.76 -3.21 -5.45
CA MET A 66 -21.44 -3.28 -6.88
C MET A 66 -21.01 -1.90 -7.41
N LEU A 67 -21.72 -0.83 -7.03
CA LEU A 67 -21.34 0.53 -7.40
C LEU A 67 -20.03 0.96 -6.76
N GLU A 68 -19.82 0.61 -5.49
CA GLU A 68 -18.56 0.88 -4.79
C GLU A 68 -17.38 0.15 -5.43
N CYS A 69 -17.56 -1.11 -5.80
CA CYS A 69 -16.54 -1.88 -6.53
C CYS A 69 -16.21 -1.23 -7.87
N GLN A 70 -17.23 -0.79 -8.63
CA GLN A 70 -17.02 -0.13 -9.92
C GLN A 70 -16.26 1.20 -9.73
N ALA A 71 -16.69 2.04 -8.80
CA ALA A 71 -16.02 3.30 -8.50
C ALA A 71 -14.56 3.10 -8.08
N ALA A 72 -14.28 2.03 -7.34
CA ALA A 72 -12.93 1.73 -6.93
C ALA A 72 -12.06 1.20 -8.09
N LEU A 73 -12.64 0.48 -9.06
CA LEU A 73 -11.94 0.08 -10.29
C LEU A 73 -11.65 1.29 -11.17
N ASP A 74 -12.64 2.17 -11.37
CA ASP A 74 -12.48 3.40 -12.15
C ASP A 74 -11.36 4.27 -11.54
N ALA A 75 -11.31 4.42 -10.23
CA ALA A 75 -10.25 5.15 -9.54
C ALA A 75 -8.86 4.52 -9.71
N VAL A 76 -8.77 3.19 -9.82
CA VAL A 76 -7.51 2.51 -10.13
C VAL A 76 -7.08 2.78 -11.56
N GLU A 77 -8.01 2.73 -12.53
CA GLU A 77 -7.73 3.00 -13.95
C GLU A 77 -7.31 4.46 -14.17
N GLU A 78 -7.93 5.39 -13.46
CA GLU A 78 -7.61 6.82 -13.51
C GLU A 78 -6.37 7.21 -12.69
N ALA A 79 -5.75 6.25 -11.99
CA ALA A 79 -4.68 6.47 -11.02
C ALA A 79 -5.06 7.48 -9.91
N ALA A 80 -6.35 7.64 -9.67
CA ALA A 80 -6.93 8.50 -8.64
C ALA A 80 -6.98 7.75 -7.30
N GLN A 81 -5.86 7.67 -6.63
CA GLN A 81 -5.79 7.03 -5.33
C GLN A 81 -6.34 7.97 -4.24
N ASP A 82 -7.03 7.39 -3.27
CA ASP A 82 -7.50 8.04 -2.05
C ASP A 82 -6.34 8.30 -1.05
N THR A 83 -5.20 8.70 -1.57
CA THR A 83 -4.03 9.04 -0.77
C THR A 83 -4.09 10.54 -0.48
N PRO A 84 -4.09 10.94 0.79
CA PRO A 84 -4.04 12.37 1.13
C PRO A 84 -2.74 12.98 0.61
N ASP A 85 -2.79 14.27 0.30
CA ASP A 85 -1.60 15.03 -0.05
C ASP A 85 -0.50 14.84 1.00
N ALA A 86 0.75 14.86 0.53
CA ALA A 86 1.90 14.75 1.42
C ALA A 86 1.84 15.84 2.51
N ARG A 87 1.85 15.42 3.76
CA ARG A 87 1.85 16.35 4.89
C ARG A 87 3.19 17.05 4.94
N GLN A 88 3.16 18.37 4.80
CA GLN A 88 4.34 19.20 4.98
C GLN A 88 4.53 19.55 6.46
N GLY A 89 5.79 19.76 6.86
CA GLY A 89 6.13 20.25 8.20
C GLY A 89 6.02 19.23 9.32
N ALA A 90 6.20 17.95 9.04
CA ALA A 90 6.27 16.90 10.04
C ALA A 90 7.56 17.01 10.87
N LEU A 91 7.48 17.68 12.02
CA LEU A 91 8.63 17.93 12.90
C LEU A 91 9.23 16.64 13.49
N ASP A 92 8.44 15.61 13.68
CA ASP A 92 8.88 14.29 14.14
C ASP A 92 9.77 13.61 13.08
N VAL A 93 9.41 13.70 11.81
CA VAL A 93 10.23 13.19 10.69
C VAL A 93 11.53 13.98 10.56
N LEU A 94 11.46 15.32 10.66
CA LEU A 94 12.64 16.16 10.65
C LEU A 94 13.58 15.82 11.82
N ALA A 95 13.04 15.67 13.03
CA ALA A 95 13.83 15.31 14.20
C ALA A 95 14.52 13.95 14.03
N GLN A 96 13.83 12.97 13.43
CA GLN A 96 14.39 11.66 13.14
C GLN A 96 15.51 11.74 12.10
N HIS A 97 15.34 12.56 11.06
CA HIS A 97 16.36 12.80 10.04
C HIS A 97 17.62 13.44 10.66
N VAL A 98 17.44 14.53 11.43
CA VAL A 98 18.54 15.22 12.13
C VAL A 98 19.28 14.28 13.08
N LEU A 99 18.54 13.43 13.82
CA LEU A 99 19.15 12.42 14.69
C LEU A 99 19.96 11.40 13.87
N GLY A 100 19.45 10.95 12.74
CA GLY A 100 20.16 10.04 11.85
C GLY A 100 21.49 10.64 11.34
N MET A 101 21.47 11.91 10.94
CA MET A 101 22.67 12.63 10.49
C MET A 101 23.68 12.77 11.64
N ALA A 102 23.23 13.16 12.83
CA ALA A 102 24.08 13.30 14.01
C ALA A 102 24.73 11.97 14.48
N CYS A 103 24.06 10.85 14.21
CA CYS A 103 24.63 9.52 14.50
C CYS A 103 25.69 9.09 13.48
N ALA A 104 25.64 9.64 12.26
CA ALA A 104 26.59 9.30 11.20
C ALA A 104 27.89 10.07 11.34
N ASP A 105 27.82 11.41 11.45
CA ASP A 105 28.98 12.29 11.62
C ASP A 105 28.52 13.69 12.06
N ALA A 106 29.50 14.56 12.42
CA ALA A 106 29.25 15.97 12.69
C ALA A 106 28.84 16.69 11.39
N PHE A 107 27.82 17.55 11.46
CA PHE A 107 27.31 18.32 10.33
C PHE A 107 27.12 19.80 10.69
N ASP A 108 27.12 20.66 9.67
CA ASP A 108 26.75 22.06 9.84
C ASP A 108 25.23 22.19 9.79
N PRO A 109 24.57 22.76 10.83
CA PRO A 109 23.11 22.91 10.85
C PRO A 109 22.56 23.77 9.70
N VAL A 110 23.35 24.73 9.17
CA VAL A 110 22.91 25.58 8.05
C VAL A 110 22.89 24.80 6.75
N ASP A 111 23.90 23.98 6.53
CA ASP A 111 23.96 23.10 5.35
C ASP A 111 22.85 22.05 5.38
N LEU A 112 22.62 21.41 6.51
CA LEU A 112 21.52 20.45 6.68
C LEU A 112 20.16 21.10 6.50
N TYR A 113 19.97 22.32 6.99
CA TYR A 113 18.73 23.07 6.76
C TYR A 113 18.53 23.37 5.27
N ALA A 114 19.56 23.83 4.57
CA ALA A 114 19.49 24.11 3.14
C ALA A 114 19.15 22.85 2.33
N GLU A 115 19.72 21.71 2.68
CA GLU A 115 19.40 20.42 2.08
C GLU A 115 17.93 20.03 2.31
N THR A 116 17.46 20.14 3.55
CA THR A 116 16.09 19.75 3.93
C THR A 116 15.02 20.58 3.20
N ILE A 117 15.24 21.88 2.97
CA ILE A 117 14.28 22.75 2.27
C ILE A 117 14.35 22.63 0.74
N SER A 118 15.39 22.01 0.19
CA SER A 118 15.55 21.79 -1.25
C SER A 118 14.92 20.48 -1.74
N SER A 119 14.49 19.62 -0.82
CA SER A 119 13.82 18.34 -1.09
C SER A 119 12.32 18.54 -1.16
#